data_c09ec9730d07fe8223ad09f1a96b07af
#
_entry.id   c09ec9730d07fe8223ad09f1a96b07af
#
_cell.length_a   1.000
_cell.length_b   1.000
_cell.length_c   1.000
_cell.angle_alpha   90.00
_cell.angle_beta   90.00
_cell.angle_gamma   90.00
#
_symmetry.space_group_name_H-M   'P 1'
#
loop_
_entity.id
_entity.type
_entity.pdbx_description
1 polymer ?
#
loop_
_entity_poly.entity_id
_entity_poly.type
_entity_poly.pdbx_seq_one_letter_code
_entity_poly.pdbx_strand_id
1 'polypeptide(L)'
;MRAFAAARAATGIRALLAHDSYLPNPAAPVESLRARSVRELIAELERCERLGIPYLVAHPGTHGGAGEEAGLRTAARSLGEVLDACRGFTATIALENTAGQGTQIGCRFAQLGQLCAETRGGERLRVCLDTEHAFAAGYDLRSAAGYAAAFAELDVSLGVDRIVAFHLNDAKCALGGRLDRHEHIGRGGLGLGAFRRLLRDQRFAGLPMCIETPKGADLAEDRRNLAVLRSLA
;
A
#
# COMPACT_ATOMS: atom_id res chain seq x y z
N MET A 1 -18.47 -17.31 -2.86
CA MET A 1 -17.35 -18.07 -2.31
C MET A 1 -16.95 -19.26 -3.19
N ARG A 2 -17.83 -20.25 -3.50
CA ARG A 2 -17.45 -21.42 -4.30
C ARG A 2 -16.88 -21.06 -5.69
N ALA A 3 -17.50 -20.11 -6.41
CA ALA A 3 -17.03 -19.68 -7.74
C ALA A 3 -15.62 -19.03 -7.67
N PHE A 4 -15.36 -18.20 -6.66
CA PHE A 4 -14.05 -17.59 -6.45
C PHE A 4 -12.98 -18.65 -6.17
N ALA A 5 -13.25 -19.59 -5.26
CA ALA A 5 -12.31 -20.67 -4.95
C ALA A 5 -12.02 -21.54 -6.18
N ALA A 6 -13.05 -21.85 -6.98
CA ALA A 6 -12.88 -22.61 -8.23
C ALA A 6 -12.03 -21.84 -9.26
N ALA A 7 -12.30 -20.54 -9.44
CA ALA A 7 -11.52 -19.67 -10.33
C ALA A 7 -10.05 -19.58 -9.89
N ARG A 8 -9.80 -19.39 -8.58
CA ARG A 8 -8.45 -19.37 -8.01
C ARG A 8 -7.70 -20.68 -8.30
N ALA A 9 -8.35 -21.81 -8.06
CA ALA A 9 -7.76 -23.12 -8.33
C ALA A 9 -7.45 -23.31 -9.82
N ALA A 10 -8.36 -22.88 -10.71
CA ALA A 10 -8.19 -23.01 -12.16
C ALA A 10 -7.08 -22.10 -12.73
N THR A 11 -6.87 -20.92 -12.16
CA THR A 11 -5.88 -19.96 -12.65
C THR A 11 -4.48 -20.19 -12.11
N GLY A 12 -4.31 -20.97 -11.04
CA GLY A 12 -3.05 -21.17 -10.36
C GLY A 12 -2.49 -19.91 -9.65
N ILE A 13 -3.25 -18.84 -9.54
CA ILE A 13 -2.87 -17.62 -8.82
C ILE A 13 -2.74 -17.93 -7.33
N ARG A 14 -1.55 -17.76 -6.80
CA ARG A 14 -1.22 -18.09 -5.40
C ARG A 14 -1.30 -16.87 -4.48
N ALA A 15 -0.81 -15.73 -4.93
CA ALA A 15 -0.81 -14.49 -4.17
C ALA A 15 -2.08 -13.68 -4.45
N LEU A 16 -2.78 -13.29 -3.40
CA LEU A 16 -4.01 -12.50 -3.47
C LEU A 16 -3.90 -11.33 -2.50
N LEU A 17 -4.31 -10.17 -3.00
CA LEU A 17 -4.50 -8.95 -2.23
C LEU A 17 -5.89 -8.42 -2.55
N ALA A 18 -6.54 -7.82 -1.59
CA ALA A 18 -7.67 -6.92 -1.83
C ALA A 18 -7.21 -5.51 -1.55
N HIS A 19 -7.79 -4.53 -2.22
CA HIS A 19 -7.64 -3.13 -1.89
C HIS A 19 -8.98 -2.61 -1.38
N ASP A 20 -8.99 -1.77 -0.33
CA ASP A 20 -10.20 -1.09 0.08
C ASP A 20 -10.64 -0.09 -1.01
N SER A 21 -11.86 0.39 -0.91
CA SER A 21 -12.28 1.51 -1.75
C SER A 21 -11.63 2.80 -1.25
N TYR A 22 -11.49 3.81 -2.12
CA TYR A 22 -10.95 5.12 -1.73
C TYR A 22 -11.89 5.93 -0.79
N LEU A 23 -13.04 5.37 -0.38
CA LEU A 23 -14.02 6.05 0.47
C LEU A 23 -13.67 6.03 1.96
N PRO A 24 -13.17 4.94 2.56
CA PRO A 24 -12.79 4.91 3.95
C PRO A 24 -11.65 5.89 4.24
N ASN A 25 -11.85 6.69 5.29
CA ASN A 25 -10.83 7.57 5.83
C ASN A 25 -10.68 7.35 7.33
N PRO A 26 -9.82 6.42 7.77
CA PRO A 26 -9.63 6.15 9.19
C PRO A 26 -9.05 7.34 9.97
N ALA A 27 -8.42 8.31 9.28
CA ALA A 27 -7.90 9.54 9.88
C ALA A 27 -8.91 10.70 9.90
N ALA A 28 -10.17 10.46 9.50
CA ALA A 28 -11.18 11.52 9.38
C ALA A 28 -11.38 12.30 10.71
N PRO A 29 -11.32 13.65 10.69
CA PRO A 29 -11.52 14.45 11.89
C PRO A 29 -12.98 14.49 12.34
N VAL A 30 -13.91 14.20 11.43
CA VAL A 30 -15.35 14.14 11.72
C VAL A 30 -15.73 12.74 12.19
N GLU A 31 -16.19 12.61 13.42
CA GLU A 31 -16.43 11.31 14.07
C GLU A 31 -17.41 10.41 13.29
N SER A 32 -18.47 10.97 12.69
CA SER A 32 -19.41 10.17 11.90
C SER A 32 -18.76 9.55 10.64
N LEU A 33 -17.85 10.27 9.99
CA LEU A 33 -17.07 9.77 8.84
C LEU A 33 -16.06 8.73 9.29
N ARG A 34 -15.36 8.98 10.40
CA ARG A 34 -14.41 8.03 10.99
C ARG A 34 -15.12 6.71 11.35
N ALA A 35 -16.22 6.79 12.08
CA ALA A 35 -16.98 5.61 12.51
C ALA A 35 -17.55 4.83 11.30
N ARG A 36 -17.93 5.52 10.22
CA ARG A 36 -18.31 4.87 8.97
C ARG A 36 -17.13 4.13 8.36
N SER A 37 -15.96 4.75 8.30
CA SER A 37 -14.75 4.16 7.74
C SER A 37 -14.33 2.91 8.50
N VAL A 38 -14.40 2.93 9.83
CA VAL A 38 -14.14 1.75 10.68
C VAL A 38 -15.08 0.59 10.30
N ARG A 39 -16.39 0.85 10.18
CA ARG A 39 -17.35 -0.20 9.79
C ARG A 39 -17.08 -0.75 8.38
N GLU A 40 -16.71 0.10 7.44
CA GLU A 40 -16.39 -0.31 6.07
C GLU A 40 -15.13 -1.19 6.05
N LEU A 41 -14.06 -0.81 6.75
CA LEU A 41 -12.84 -1.61 6.86
C LEU A 41 -13.08 -2.97 7.53
N ILE A 42 -13.92 -3.02 8.58
CA ILE A 42 -14.32 -4.28 9.20
C ILE A 42 -15.03 -5.18 8.18
N ALA A 43 -16.00 -4.64 7.44
CA ALA A 43 -16.74 -5.40 6.43
C ALA A 43 -15.83 -5.91 5.30
N GLU A 44 -14.83 -5.12 4.89
CA GLU A 44 -13.84 -5.56 3.89
C GLU A 44 -12.93 -6.67 4.44
N LEU A 45 -12.44 -6.55 5.68
CA LEU A 45 -11.65 -7.62 6.31
C LEU A 45 -12.47 -8.91 6.49
N GLU A 46 -13.75 -8.83 6.84
CA GLU A 46 -14.63 -9.99 6.89
C GLU A 46 -14.78 -10.66 5.52
N ARG A 47 -14.81 -9.88 4.43
CA ARG A 47 -14.83 -10.43 3.07
C ARG A 47 -13.50 -11.10 2.74
N CYS A 48 -12.38 -10.47 3.09
CA CYS A 48 -11.04 -11.03 2.91
C CYS A 48 -10.91 -12.37 3.64
N GLU A 49 -11.29 -12.44 4.91
CA GLU A 49 -11.24 -13.66 5.73
C GLU A 49 -12.07 -14.78 5.07
N ARG A 50 -13.32 -14.49 4.68
CA ARG A 50 -14.20 -15.47 4.02
C ARG A 50 -13.69 -15.96 2.68
N LEU A 51 -12.93 -15.12 1.95
CA LEU A 51 -12.37 -15.47 0.64
C LEU A 51 -10.96 -16.07 0.73
N GLY A 52 -10.36 -16.10 1.93
CA GLY A 52 -8.98 -16.52 2.14
C GLY A 52 -7.97 -15.59 1.48
N ILE A 53 -8.26 -14.28 1.47
CA ILE A 53 -7.36 -13.21 1.03
C ILE A 53 -6.60 -12.70 2.26
N PRO A 54 -5.27 -12.84 2.34
CA PRO A 54 -4.54 -12.58 3.56
C PRO A 54 -4.40 -11.09 3.90
N TYR A 55 -4.43 -10.22 2.89
CA TYR A 55 -4.16 -8.79 3.09
C TYR A 55 -5.21 -7.92 2.42
N LEU A 56 -5.73 -6.97 3.19
CA LEU A 56 -6.50 -5.82 2.72
C LEU A 56 -5.55 -4.62 2.67
N VAL A 57 -5.18 -4.17 1.49
CA VAL A 57 -4.42 -2.94 1.30
C VAL A 57 -5.33 -1.75 1.58
N ALA A 58 -4.86 -0.80 2.38
CA ALA A 58 -5.63 0.37 2.75
C ALA A 58 -4.73 1.58 2.98
N HIS A 59 -5.17 2.76 2.52
CA HIS A 59 -4.50 4.02 2.84
C HIS A 59 -4.75 4.42 4.30
N PRO A 60 -3.77 5.03 4.99
CA PRO A 60 -3.95 5.53 6.36
C PRO A 60 -4.97 6.67 6.47
N GLY A 61 -5.29 7.33 5.35
CA GLY A 61 -6.29 8.37 5.26
C GLY A 61 -5.76 9.80 5.21
N THR A 62 -6.66 10.75 5.46
CA THR A 62 -6.38 12.18 5.39
C THR A 62 -6.84 12.89 6.66
N HIS A 63 -6.04 13.82 7.17
CA HIS A 63 -6.38 14.57 8.39
C HIS A 63 -7.34 15.75 8.17
N GLY A 64 -7.70 16.08 6.93
CA GLY A 64 -8.74 17.04 6.58
C GLY A 64 -8.56 18.43 7.22
N GLY A 65 -7.34 18.88 7.44
CA GLY A 65 -7.02 20.17 8.07
C GLY A 65 -6.84 20.11 9.61
N ALA A 66 -7.10 18.98 10.27
CA ALA A 66 -6.91 18.85 11.73
C ALA A 66 -5.43 18.78 12.18
N GLY A 67 -4.52 18.66 11.23
CA GLY A 67 -3.08 18.51 11.48
C GLY A 67 -2.64 17.04 11.47
N GLU A 68 -1.40 16.85 11.06
CA GLU A 68 -0.80 15.53 10.83
C GLU A 68 -0.85 14.64 12.08
N GLU A 69 -0.36 15.15 13.21
CA GLU A 69 -0.37 14.44 14.50
C GLU A 69 -1.78 14.00 14.94
N ALA A 70 -2.78 14.86 14.77
CA ALA A 70 -4.15 14.53 15.09
C ALA A 70 -4.69 13.45 14.14
N GLY A 71 -4.32 13.53 12.86
CA GLY A 71 -4.66 12.52 11.86
C GLY A 71 -4.07 11.16 12.20
N LEU A 72 -2.77 11.10 12.54
CA LEU A 72 -2.08 9.85 12.93
C LEU A 72 -2.73 9.21 14.16
N ARG A 73 -2.97 9.98 15.22
CA ARG A 73 -3.67 9.47 16.41
C ARG A 73 -5.07 8.95 16.09
N THR A 74 -5.81 9.67 15.24
CA THR A 74 -7.16 9.26 14.82
C THR A 74 -7.13 7.98 14.01
N ALA A 75 -6.19 7.86 13.07
CA ALA A 75 -5.99 6.65 12.28
C ALA A 75 -5.60 5.45 13.16
N ALA A 76 -4.63 5.63 14.07
CA ALA A 76 -4.20 4.57 15.00
C ALA A 76 -5.38 4.06 15.85
N ARG A 77 -6.22 4.97 16.37
CA ARG A 77 -7.44 4.61 17.11
C ARG A 77 -8.41 3.79 16.22
N SER A 78 -8.67 4.26 15.02
CA SER A 78 -9.59 3.62 14.07
C SER A 78 -9.11 2.22 13.66
N LEU A 79 -7.83 2.09 13.34
CA LEU A 79 -7.20 0.82 12.99
C LEU A 79 -7.25 -0.16 14.18
N GLY A 80 -7.03 0.33 15.40
CA GLY A 80 -7.16 -0.47 16.61
C GLY A 80 -8.58 -1.00 16.81
N GLU A 81 -9.61 -0.18 16.58
CA GLU A 81 -11.01 -0.60 16.61
C GLU A 81 -11.31 -1.69 15.57
N VAL A 82 -10.77 -1.55 14.35
CA VAL A 82 -10.91 -2.56 13.29
C VAL A 82 -10.23 -3.87 13.68
N LEU A 83 -8.98 -3.82 14.15
CA LEU A 83 -8.22 -5.02 14.53
C LEU A 83 -8.83 -5.75 15.71
N ASP A 84 -9.42 -5.03 16.67
CA ASP A 84 -10.14 -5.63 17.78
C ASP A 84 -11.44 -6.32 17.32
N ALA A 85 -12.22 -5.70 16.46
CA ALA A 85 -13.43 -6.30 15.90
C ALA A 85 -13.11 -7.56 15.08
N CYS A 86 -11.95 -7.58 14.41
CA CYS A 86 -11.47 -8.70 13.60
C CYS A 86 -10.44 -9.57 14.34
N ARG A 87 -10.54 -9.67 15.65
CA ARG A 87 -9.66 -10.52 16.47
C ARG A 87 -9.84 -11.99 16.07
N GLY A 88 -8.73 -12.66 15.81
CA GLY A 88 -8.72 -14.07 15.40
C GLY A 88 -8.80 -14.28 13.88
N PHE A 89 -8.95 -13.24 13.08
CA PHE A 89 -8.84 -13.36 11.63
C PHE A 89 -7.38 -13.61 11.23
N THR A 90 -7.19 -14.38 10.16
CA THR A 90 -5.91 -14.53 9.47
C THR A 90 -5.66 -13.36 8.53
N ALA A 91 -6.73 -12.81 7.94
CA ALA A 91 -6.66 -11.59 7.16
C ALA A 91 -6.32 -10.38 8.03
N THR A 92 -5.49 -9.47 7.50
CA THR A 92 -5.11 -8.25 8.20
C THR A 92 -4.95 -7.07 7.22
N ILE A 93 -4.76 -5.86 7.78
CA ILE A 93 -4.52 -4.66 6.97
C ILE A 93 -3.04 -4.58 6.59
N ALA A 94 -2.79 -4.33 5.31
CA ALA A 94 -1.51 -3.86 4.80
C ALA A 94 -1.64 -2.35 4.52
N LEU A 95 -1.05 -1.52 5.38
CA LEU A 95 -1.05 -0.07 5.19
C LEU A 95 -0.23 0.28 3.95
N GLU A 96 -0.80 1.07 3.07
CA GLU A 96 -0.08 1.59 1.92
C GLU A 96 0.51 2.96 2.22
N ASN A 97 1.79 3.17 1.84
CA ASN A 97 2.35 4.51 1.86
C ASN A 97 1.62 5.40 0.83
N THR A 98 1.51 6.67 1.10
CA THR A 98 0.82 7.64 0.24
C THR A 98 1.78 8.63 -0.41
N ALA A 99 1.35 9.26 -1.50
CA ALA A 99 2.11 10.33 -2.16
C ALA A 99 2.25 11.61 -1.31
N GLY A 100 1.46 11.76 -0.25
CA GLY A 100 1.41 12.98 0.56
C GLY A 100 0.63 14.11 -0.12
N GLN A 101 -0.31 13.77 -1.01
CA GLN A 101 -1.16 14.75 -1.68
C GLN A 101 -2.15 15.36 -0.70
N GLY A 102 -2.25 16.70 -0.71
CA GLY A 102 -3.19 17.43 0.15
C GLY A 102 -2.92 17.20 1.64
N THR A 103 -3.83 16.52 2.33
CA THR A 103 -3.75 16.23 3.76
C THR A 103 -3.59 14.73 4.07
N GLN A 104 -3.09 13.96 3.11
CA GLN A 104 -2.78 12.54 3.29
C GLN A 104 -1.70 12.33 4.35
N ILE A 105 -1.88 11.31 5.18
CA ILE A 105 -0.87 10.79 6.11
C ILE A 105 -0.31 9.47 5.58
N GLY A 106 0.84 9.02 6.12
CA GLY A 106 1.50 7.79 5.66
C GLY A 106 2.48 8.00 4.49
N CYS A 107 2.76 9.25 4.12
CA CYS A 107 3.72 9.55 3.06
C CYS A 107 5.20 9.42 3.51
N ARG A 108 5.47 9.52 4.81
CA ARG A 108 6.79 9.22 5.38
C ARG A 108 6.77 7.84 6.04
N PHE A 109 7.85 7.09 5.87
CA PHE A 109 7.96 5.76 6.49
C PHE A 109 7.85 5.81 8.02
N ALA A 110 8.36 6.88 8.63
CA ALA A 110 8.20 7.13 10.06
C ALA A 110 6.72 7.22 10.50
N GLN A 111 5.83 7.75 9.66
CA GLN A 111 4.40 7.80 9.95
C GLN A 111 3.77 6.40 9.94
N LEU A 112 4.17 5.54 8.99
CA LEU A 112 3.72 4.14 8.97
C LEU A 112 4.23 3.38 10.21
N GLY A 113 5.49 3.62 10.59
CA GLY A 113 6.08 3.09 11.82
C GLY A 113 5.31 3.53 13.06
N GLN A 114 4.98 4.82 13.17
CA GLN A 114 4.17 5.38 14.24
C GLN A 114 2.78 4.72 14.30
N LEU A 115 2.11 4.57 13.16
CA LEU A 115 0.82 3.88 13.09
C LEU A 115 0.93 2.43 13.57
N CYS A 116 1.96 1.70 13.14
CA CYS A 116 2.19 0.34 13.61
C CYS A 116 2.45 0.26 15.13
N ALA A 117 3.16 1.25 15.67
CA ALA A 117 3.51 1.29 17.10
C ALA A 117 2.34 1.74 18.00
N GLU A 118 1.56 2.74 17.56
CA GLU A 118 0.49 3.34 18.37
C GLU A 118 -0.87 2.65 18.21
N THR A 119 -1.06 1.87 17.14
CA THR A 119 -2.30 1.11 16.95
C THR A 119 -2.35 -0.06 17.92
N ARG A 120 -3.46 -0.19 18.65
CA ARG A 120 -3.70 -1.38 19.47
C ARG A 120 -3.82 -2.63 18.59
N GLY A 121 -2.96 -3.63 18.80
CA GLY A 121 -2.82 -4.79 17.91
C GLY A 121 -2.02 -4.50 16.64
N GLY A 122 -1.25 -3.40 16.62
CA GLY A 122 -0.48 -2.95 15.45
C GLY A 122 0.66 -3.89 15.05
N GLU A 123 1.03 -4.86 15.90
CA GLU A 123 1.92 -5.96 15.51
C GLU A 123 1.33 -6.81 14.35
N ARG A 124 0.02 -6.79 14.17
CA ARG A 124 -0.68 -7.44 13.05
C ARG A 124 -0.62 -6.62 11.77
N LEU A 125 -0.45 -5.30 11.84
CA LEU A 125 -0.37 -4.45 10.64
C LEU A 125 0.82 -4.85 9.78
N ARG A 126 0.61 -4.81 8.47
CA ARG A 126 1.62 -5.02 7.43
C ARG A 126 1.68 -3.79 6.54
N VAL A 127 2.58 -3.81 5.58
CA VAL A 127 2.77 -2.69 4.64
C VAL A 127 2.73 -3.19 3.20
N CYS A 128 2.00 -2.48 2.37
CA CYS A 128 2.12 -2.50 0.92
C CYS A 128 2.92 -1.27 0.51
N LEU A 129 4.04 -1.43 -0.18
CA LEU A 129 4.84 -0.30 -0.63
C LEU A 129 4.50 0.04 -2.08
N ASP A 130 3.94 1.23 -2.30
CA ASP A 130 3.78 1.79 -3.64
C ASP A 130 5.01 2.60 -4.04
N THR A 131 5.57 2.29 -5.22
CA THR A 131 6.80 2.93 -5.72
C THR A 131 6.55 4.35 -6.23
N GLU A 132 5.39 4.63 -6.81
CA GLU A 132 4.99 5.98 -7.21
C GLU A 132 4.81 6.86 -6.00
N HIS A 133 4.03 6.41 -5.02
CA HIS A 133 3.78 7.14 -3.79
C HIS A 133 5.07 7.46 -3.03
N ALA A 134 5.99 6.50 -2.94
CA ALA A 134 7.30 6.73 -2.32
C ALA A 134 8.09 7.81 -3.07
N PHE A 135 8.10 7.75 -4.40
CA PHE A 135 8.77 8.75 -5.23
C PHE A 135 8.13 10.13 -5.13
N ALA A 136 6.80 10.19 -5.17
CA ALA A 136 6.03 11.42 -5.00
C ALA A 136 6.23 12.03 -3.60
N ALA A 137 6.43 11.20 -2.58
CA ALA A 137 6.74 11.64 -1.22
C ALA A 137 8.20 12.11 -1.05
N GLY A 138 9.11 11.81 -2.00
CA GLY A 138 10.50 12.29 -1.99
C GLY A 138 11.56 11.20 -1.82
N TYR A 139 11.18 9.92 -1.82
CA TYR A 139 12.14 8.81 -1.74
C TYR A 139 12.71 8.49 -3.14
N ASP A 140 13.98 8.82 -3.34
CA ASP A 140 14.62 8.60 -4.65
C ASP A 140 15.06 7.14 -4.85
N LEU A 141 14.20 6.35 -5.48
CA LEU A 141 14.48 4.95 -5.79
C LEU A 141 15.31 4.75 -7.07
N ARG A 142 15.66 5.82 -7.80
CA ARG A 142 16.33 5.76 -9.11
C ARG A 142 17.81 5.39 -9.01
N SER A 143 18.50 5.93 -8.02
CA SER A 143 19.92 5.67 -7.80
C SER A 143 20.15 4.55 -6.78
N ALA A 144 21.29 3.89 -6.82
CA ALA A 144 21.65 2.87 -5.82
C ALA A 144 21.72 3.46 -4.41
N ALA A 145 22.29 4.67 -4.29
CA ALA A 145 22.41 5.36 -3.01
C ALA A 145 21.04 5.79 -2.45
N GLY A 146 20.18 6.37 -3.29
CA GLY A 146 18.83 6.78 -2.88
C GLY A 146 17.97 5.58 -2.47
N TYR A 147 18.03 4.48 -3.25
CA TYR A 147 17.35 3.23 -2.92
C TYR A 147 17.80 2.67 -1.57
N ALA A 148 19.12 2.61 -1.34
CA ALA A 148 19.67 2.13 -0.07
C ALA A 148 19.25 3.02 1.09
N ALA A 149 19.28 4.35 0.94
CA ALA A 149 18.85 5.30 1.96
C ALA A 149 17.36 5.17 2.28
N ALA A 150 16.49 5.07 1.26
CA ALA A 150 15.05 4.91 1.44
C ALA A 150 14.71 3.61 2.21
N PHE A 151 15.30 2.50 1.83
CA PHE A 151 15.05 1.24 2.54
C PHE A 151 15.72 1.14 3.91
N ALA A 152 16.83 1.86 4.14
CA ALA A 152 17.41 1.98 5.47
C ALA A 152 16.51 2.79 6.41
N GLU A 153 15.93 3.91 5.93
CA GLU A 153 14.93 4.68 6.70
C GLU A 153 13.69 3.85 7.00
N LEU A 154 13.19 3.12 6.00
CA LEU A 154 12.03 2.23 6.18
C LEU A 154 12.31 1.18 7.25
N ASP A 155 13.48 0.53 7.17
CA ASP A 155 13.86 -0.53 8.12
C ASP A 155 13.96 -0.01 9.56
N VAL A 156 14.57 1.14 9.76
CA VAL A 156 14.64 1.81 11.06
C VAL A 156 13.25 2.23 11.56
N SER A 157 12.36 2.66 10.66
CA SER A 157 11.04 3.20 11.02
C SER A 157 10.03 2.11 11.40
N LEU A 158 10.03 0.97 10.71
CA LEU A 158 8.97 -0.03 10.87
C LEU A 158 9.43 -1.49 10.69
N GLY A 159 10.65 -1.71 10.21
CA GLY A 159 11.15 -3.03 9.84
C GLY A 159 10.76 -3.44 8.42
N VAL A 160 11.75 -3.85 7.62
CA VAL A 160 11.53 -4.27 6.23
C VAL A 160 10.69 -5.53 6.09
N ASP A 161 10.67 -6.37 7.11
CA ASP A 161 9.88 -7.60 7.23
C ASP A 161 8.37 -7.36 7.34
N ARG A 162 7.94 -6.13 7.61
CA ARG A 162 6.53 -5.76 7.56
C ARG A 162 5.99 -5.58 6.13
N ILE A 163 6.86 -5.45 5.14
CA ILE A 163 6.43 -5.36 3.74
C ILE A 163 5.94 -6.75 3.28
N VAL A 164 4.69 -6.79 2.83
CA VAL A 164 4.05 -8.03 2.34
C VAL A 164 3.66 -7.97 0.88
N ALA A 165 3.69 -6.78 0.29
CA ALA A 165 3.35 -6.56 -1.11
C ALA A 165 3.95 -5.26 -1.63
N PHE A 166 4.00 -5.13 -2.95
CA PHE A 166 4.33 -3.90 -3.64
C PHE A 166 3.27 -3.54 -4.67
N HIS A 167 2.99 -2.24 -4.79
CA HIS A 167 2.43 -1.67 -6.00
C HIS A 167 3.58 -1.09 -6.84
N LEU A 168 3.76 -1.62 -8.04
CA LEU A 168 4.81 -1.19 -8.97
C LEU A 168 4.22 -0.22 -9.97
N ASN A 169 4.30 1.06 -9.65
CA ASN A 169 3.78 2.14 -10.46
C ASN A 169 4.89 3.16 -10.76
N ASP A 170 4.98 3.64 -12.01
CA ASP A 170 5.84 4.77 -12.33
C ASP A 170 5.09 6.08 -12.08
N ALA A 171 5.79 7.20 -11.94
CA ALA A 171 5.25 8.47 -11.49
C ALA A 171 5.17 9.50 -12.62
N LYS A 172 4.01 10.16 -12.78
CA LYS A 172 3.90 11.33 -13.65
C LYS A 172 4.52 12.59 -13.04
N CYS A 173 4.61 12.65 -11.72
CA CYS A 173 5.19 13.79 -11.04
C CYS A 173 6.73 13.73 -10.97
N ALA A 174 7.35 14.84 -10.60
CA ALA A 174 8.75 14.88 -10.20
C ALA A 174 8.94 14.29 -8.80
N LEU A 175 10.18 13.95 -8.45
CA LEU A 175 10.56 13.52 -7.10
C LEU A 175 10.10 14.57 -6.06
N GLY A 176 9.35 14.13 -5.06
CA GLY A 176 8.79 15.00 -4.02
C GLY A 176 7.63 15.86 -4.47
N GLY A 177 7.04 15.60 -5.66
CA GLY A 177 5.96 16.39 -6.24
C GLY A 177 4.62 16.26 -5.53
N ARG A 178 4.46 15.31 -4.64
CA ARG A 178 3.24 15.04 -3.83
C ARG A 178 1.96 14.99 -4.64
N LEU A 179 2.02 14.31 -5.78
CA LEU A 179 0.88 14.09 -6.66
C LEU A 179 0.77 12.59 -6.92
N ASP A 180 -0.34 12.02 -6.51
CA ASP A 180 -0.72 10.64 -6.77
C ASP A 180 -1.22 10.52 -8.21
N ARG A 181 -0.31 10.21 -9.13
CA ARG A 181 -0.58 10.08 -10.56
C ARG A 181 0.33 9.03 -11.18
N HIS A 182 -0.20 7.83 -11.31
CA HIS A 182 0.51 6.68 -11.87
C HIS A 182 0.78 6.84 -13.37
N GLU A 183 1.95 6.40 -13.80
CA GLU A 183 2.38 6.33 -15.19
C GLU A 183 2.77 4.87 -15.54
N HIS A 184 2.83 4.55 -16.81
CA HIS A 184 3.29 3.27 -17.31
C HIS A 184 4.75 3.02 -16.94
N ILE A 185 5.08 1.77 -16.66
CA ILE A 185 6.43 1.34 -16.23
C ILE A 185 7.49 1.80 -17.22
N GLY A 186 8.45 2.58 -16.72
CA GLY A 186 9.57 3.15 -17.48
C GLY A 186 9.24 4.38 -18.31
N ARG A 187 8.04 4.94 -18.18
CA ARG A 187 7.62 6.17 -18.88
C ARG A 187 7.48 7.39 -17.97
N GLY A 188 7.65 7.19 -16.68
CA GLY A 188 7.57 8.23 -15.67
C GLY A 188 8.93 8.63 -15.08
N GLY A 189 8.85 9.30 -13.95
CA GLY A 189 10.01 9.87 -13.24
C GLY A 189 10.92 8.86 -12.55
N LEU A 190 10.41 7.65 -12.20
CA LEU A 190 11.24 6.58 -11.62
C LEU A 190 12.13 5.90 -12.66
N GLY A 191 11.55 5.56 -13.81
CA GLY A 191 12.25 4.86 -14.87
C GLY A 191 12.62 3.41 -14.55
N LEU A 192 13.06 2.66 -15.56
CA LEU A 192 13.32 1.22 -15.50
C LEU A 192 14.37 0.79 -14.46
N GLY A 193 15.31 1.67 -14.15
CA GLY A 193 16.38 1.39 -13.19
C GLY A 193 15.89 1.11 -11.78
N ALA A 194 14.87 1.85 -11.32
CA ALA A 194 14.25 1.66 -10.02
C ALA A 194 13.58 0.27 -9.92
N PHE A 195 12.75 -0.07 -10.91
CA PHE A 195 12.08 -1.38 -10.96
C PHE A 195 13.05 -2.55 -11.05
N ARG A 196 14.10 -2.43 -11.89
CA ARG A 196 15.14 -3.49 -11.98
C ARG A 196 15.80 -3.73 -10.63
N ARG A 197 16.09 -2.68 -9.89
CA ARG A 197 16.74 -2.78 -8.58
C ARG A 197 15.81 -3.46 -7.57
N LEU A 198 14.54 -3.08 -7.53
CA LEU A 198 13.55 -3.65 -6.64
C LEU A 198 13.30 -5.13 -6.95
N LEU A 199 13.10 -5.47 -8.22
CA LEU A 199 12.82 -6.85 -8.65
C LEU A 199 13.97 -7.82 -8.37
N ARG A 200 15.21 -7.32 -8.26
CA ARG A 200 16.40 -8.12 -7.96
C ARG A 200 16.82 -8.08 -6.49
N ASP A 201 16.10 -7.37 -5.66
CA ASP A 201 16.37 -7.32 -4.24
C ASP A 201 15.87 -8.59 -3.56
N GLN A 202 16.79 -9.40 -3.09
CA GLN A 202 16.50 -10.71 -2.49
C GLN A 202 15.66 -10.62 -1.21
N ARG A 203 15.63 -9.47 -0.55
CA ARG A 203 14.76 -9.24 0.62
C ARG A 203 13.28 -9.38 0.27
N PHE A 204 12.93 -9.10 -0.98
CA PHE A 204 11.55 -9.09 -1.47
C PHE A 204 11.22 -10.24 -2.41
N ALA A 205 12.14 -11.21 -2.54
CA ALA A 205 11.93 -12.37 -3.39
C ALA A 205 10.66 -13.13 -2.98
N GLY A 206 9.77 -13.35 -3.94
CA GLY A 206 8.50 -14.07 -3.71
C GLY A 206 7.36 -13.25 -3.14
N LEU A 207 7.55 -11.97 -2.80
CA LEU A 207 6.44 -11.11 -2.43
C LEU A 207 5.55 -10.79 -3.65
N PRO A 208 4.23 -10.69 -3.46
CA PRO A 208 3.33 -10.25 -4.52
C PRO A 208 3.63 -8.81 -4.92
N MET A 209 3.61 -8.57 -6.24
CA MET A 209 3.82 -7.26 -6.84
C MET A 209 2.71 -7.00 -7.87
N CYS A 210 1.91 -5.96 -7.65
CA CYS A 210 0.80 -5.57 -8.49
C CYS A 210 1.10 -4.27 -9.24
N ILE A 211 0.34 -3.97 -10.27
CA ILE A 211 0.38 -2.69 -10.99
C ILE A 211 -0.99 -2.02 -10.95
N GLU A 212 -1.00 -0.69 -10.83
CA GLU A 212 -2.22 0.13 -10.86
C GLU A 212 -2.11 1.24 -11.91
N THR A 213 -1.39 0.94 -12.97
CA THR A 213 -1.15 1.85 -14.09
C THR A 213 -2.42 2.10 -14.89
N PRO A 214 -2.54 3.24 -15.61
CA PRO A 214 -3.67 3.49 -16.49
C PRO A 214 -3.89 2.36 -17.48
N LYS A 215 -5.16 1.98 -17.71
CA LYS A 215 -5.50 0.84 -18.57
C LYS A 215 -6.83 1.02 -19.29
N GLY A 216 -6.90 0.48 -20.49
CA GLY A 216 -8.13 0.35 -21.26
C GLY A 216 -8.89 -0.94 -20.87
N ALA A 217 -10.09 -1.09 -21.42
CA ALA A 217 -10.96 -2.22 -21.16
C ALA A 217 -10.38 -3.58 -21.62
N ASP A 218 -9.47 -3.57 -22.59
CA ASP A 218 -8.82 -4.77 -23.13
C ASP A 218 -7.54 -5.18 -22.35
N LEU A 219 -7.16 -4.40 -21.34
CA LEU A 219 -5.96 -4.61 -20.50
C LEU A 219 -4.65 -4.72 -21.32
N ALA A 220 -4.59 -4.10 -22.49
CA ALA A 220 -3.40 -4.15 -23.34
C ALA A 220 -2.21 -3.46 -22.68
N GLU A 221 -2.47 -2.38 -21.94
CA GLU A 221 -1.49 -1.63 -21.14
C GLU A 221 -0.91 -2.50 -20.02
N ASP A 222 -1.75 -3.20 -19.28
CA ASP A 222 -1.33 -4.09 -18.20
C ASP A 222 -0.40 -5.18 -18.75
N ARG A 223 -0.78 -5.82 -19.87
CA ARG A 223 0.09 -6.82 -20.51
C ARG A 223 1.45 -6.25 -20.90
N ARG A 224 1.51 -5.01 -21.43
CA ARG A 224 2.76 -4.35 -21.77
C ARG A 224 3.60 -4.04 -20.54
N ASN A 225 3.01 -3.46 -19.50
CA ASN A 225 3.70 -3.13 -18.26
C ASN A 225 4.25 -4.38 -17.56
N LEU A 226 3.46 -5.45 -17.48
CA LEU A 226 3.91 -6.73 -16.94
C LEU A 226 5.02 -7.38 -17.76
N ALA A 227 4.98 -7.27 -19.10
CA ALA A 227 6.07 -7.76 -19.97
C ALA A 227 7.37 -6.99 -19.71
N VAL A 228 7.29 -5.66 -19.56
CA VAL A 228 8.45 -4.83 -19.19
C VAL A 228 9.02 -5.27 -17.85
N LEU A 229 8.21 -5.37 -16.79
CA LEU A 229 8.67 -5.80 -15.46
C LEU A 229 9.34 -7.17 -15.50
N ARG A 230 8.73 -8.16 -16.18
CA ARG A 230 9.32 -9.50 -16.34
C ARG A 230 10.67 -9.48 -17.05
N SER A 231 10.91 -8.54 -17.95
CA SER A 231 12.21 -8.41 -18.65
C SER A 231 13.32 -7.80 -17.77
N LEU A 232 12.97 -7.24 -16.61
CA LEU A 232 13.90 -6.60 -15.67
C LEU A 232 14.31 -7.52 -14.51
N ALA A 233 13.52 -8.55 -14.24
CA ALA A 233 13.73 -9.50 -13.14
C ALA A 233 14.99 -10.36 -13.28
#